data_523569df0fd099288668527c46755fd5
#
_entry.id   523569df0fd099288668527c46755fd5
#
_cell.length_a   1.000
_cell.length_b   1.000
_cell.length_c   1.000
_cell.angle_alpha   90.00
_cell.angle_beta   90.00
_cell.angle_gamma   90.00
#
_symmetry.space_group_name_H-M   'P 1'
#
loop_
_entity.id
_entity.type
_entity.pdbx_description
1 polymer ?
#
loop_
_entity_poly.entity_id
_entity_poly.type
_entity_poly.pdbx_seq_one_letter_code
_entity_poly.pdbx_strand_id
1 'polypeptide(L)'
;MSGGEQRRVSVLGAGSWGTTLAVILSRAGRKVTLWGRDAVHIGELSARRENARYLPGVRIPDSVGITASLEEAVAAADRLVVAVPSQGVRALAARLSPLVGPQHAVLSATKGIEAESASRMSELLRAQLSRTPLAVLSGPNIAREIASGLPAPTVVASDDPEVAREFQELVGTSAFRVYRNADVVGVELAGALKNVIALGAGAIDGMRLGDNAKAGFITRGLAEIARLGVAAGANPLTFAGLAGFGDLVATAFSQHSRNRTAGELLAQGRSLEDVRRSLGGQVTEGVGTTVAARRLARQFGVEMPIAEATYSVLFEGQGIREAVTGLMAREQTDELSGPLAEIARLLGSTGSGS
;
A
#
# COMPACT_ATOMS: atom_id res chain seq x y z
N MET A 1 5.46 21.76 -30.53
CA MET A 1 5.76 21.78 -29.11
C MET A 1 4.70 22.68 -28.45
N SER A 2 3.55 22.13 -28.09
CA SER A 2 2.48 22.85 -27.39
C SER A 2 3.00 23.21 -26.02
N GLY A 3 2.96 24.47 -25.60
CA GLY A 3 3.27 24.94 -24.26
C GLY A 3 2.33 24.28 -23.24
N GLY A 4 2.73 23.11 -22.78
CA GLY A 4 1.96 22.35 -21.80
C GLY A 4 1.94 23.13 -20.50
N GLU A 5 0.76 23.55 -20.11
CA GLU A 5 0.50 24.07 -18.76
C GLU A 5 1.11 23.12 -17.74
N GLN A 6 2.05 23.63 -16.95
CA GLN A 6 2.83 22.80 -16.00
C GLN A 6 1.85 22.18 -15.00
N ARG A 7 1.65 20.86 -15.10
CA ARG A 7 0.68 20.13 -14.24
C ARG A 7 0.99 20.38 -12.77
N ARG A 8 0.01 20.87 -12.03
CA ARG A 8 0.10 21.15 -10.59
C ARG A 8 -0.42 19.95 -9.82
N VAL A 9 0.31 19.55 -8.78
CA VAL A 9 -0.06 18.42 -7.93
C VAL A 9 0.23 18.71 -6.48
N SER A 10 -0.73 18.42 -5.62
CA SER A 10 -0.54 18.50 -4.17
C SER A 10 -0.48 17.11 -3.56
N VAL A 11 0.62 16.83 -2.86
CA VAL A 11 0.83 15.58 -2.14
C VAL A 11 0.42 15.78 -0.69
N LEU A 12 -0.63 15.10 -0.29
CA LEU A 12 -1.24 15.20 1.03
C LEU A 12 -0.69 14.09 1.95
N GLY A 13 0.32 14.44 2.74
CA GLY A 13 1.02 13.56 3.66
C GLY A 13 2.53 13.65 3.54
N ALA A 14 3.19 14.21 4.55
CA ALA A 14 4.64 14.40 4.62
C ALA A 14 5.35 13.22 5.34
N GLY A 15 4.90 11.98 5.13
CA GLY A 15 5.60 10.77 5.51
C GLY A 15 6.68 10.38 4.49
N SER A 16 7.31 9.21 4.67
CA SER A 16 8.33 8.71 3.74
C SER A 16 7.82 8.64 2.30
N TRP A 17 6.64 8.05 2.09
CA TRP A 17 6.08 7.86 0.75
C TRP A 17 5.63 9.18 0.10
N GLY A 18 4.90 10.03 0.83
CA GLY A 18 4.49 11.33 0.29
C GLY A 18 5.67 12.24 -0.05
N THR A 19 6.71 12.27 0.80
CA THR A 19 7.94 13.00 0.51
C THR A 19 8.63 12.45 -0.76
N THR A 20 8.69 11.12 -0.91
CA THR A 20 9.23 10.48 -2.13
C THR A 20 8.48 10.91 -3.38
N LEU A 21 7.14 10.85 -3.35
CA LEU A 21 6.32 11.30 -4.48
C LEU A 21 6.56 12.77 -4.81
N ALA A 22 6.59 13.63 -3.79
CA ALA A 22 6.87 15.05 -4.00
C ALA A 22 8.24 15.29 -4.67
N VAL A 23 9.27 14.55 -4.25
CA VAL A 23 10.62 14.65 -4.82
C VAL A 23 10.66 14.19 -6.28
N ILE A 24 10.14 13.00 -6.59
CA ILE A 24 10.21 12.46 -7.96
C ILE A 24 9.35 13.24 -8.94
N LEU A 25 8.18 13.70 -8.51
CA LEU A 25 7.30 14.54 -9.35
C LEU A 25 7.91 15.89 -9.64
N SER A 26 8.53 16.52 -8.64
CA SER A 26 9.26 17.79 -8.84
C SER A 26 10.45 17.62 -9.77
N ARG A 27 11.24 16.54 -9.61
CA ARG A 27 12.35 16.23 -10.54
C ARG A 27 11.88 15.96 -11.97
N ALA A 28 10.65 15.49 -12.13
CA ALA A 28 10.01 15.30 -13.44
C ALA A 28 9.34 16.58 -13.98
N GLY A 29 9.60 17.74 -13.39
CA GLY A 29 9.13 19.04 -13.86
C GLY A 29 7.68 19.38 -13.50
N ARG A 30 7.06 18.66 -12.55
CA ARG A 30 5.73 19.02 -12.04
C ARG A 30 5.84 20.13 -11.00
N LYS A 31 4.83 21.01 -10.92
CA LYS A 31 4.70 21.98 -9.82
C LYS A 31 4.07 21.27 -8.62
N VAL A 32 4.86 21.05 -7.56
CA VAL A 32 4.46 20.21 -6.43
C VAL A 32 4.29 21.04 -5.17
N THR A 33 3.19 20.77 -4.42
CA THR A 33 3.01 21.22 -3.04
C THR A 33 2.93 20.00 -2.13
N LEU A 34 3.75 19.95 -1.08
CA LEU A 34 3.75 18.91 -0.05
C LEU A 34 3.05 19.45 1.20
N TRP A 35 1.99 18.77 1.60
CA TRP A 35 1.26 19.10 2.83
C TRP A 35 1.51 18.06 3.93
N GLY A 36 1.60 18.54 5.17
CA GLY A 36 1.56 17.70 6.36
C GLY A 36 0.80 18.38 7.49
N ARG A 37 0.18 17.58 8.35
CA ARG A 37 -0.70 18.08 9.43
C ARG A 37 0.05 18.68 10.63
N ASP A 38 1.30 18.27 10.83
CA ASP A 38 2.13 18.69 11.95
C ASP A 38 2.95 19.92 11.55
N ALA A 39 2.55 21.08 12.02
CA ALA A 39 3.16 22.36 11.67
C ALA A 39 4.64 22.45 12.08
N VAL A 40 5.02 21.82 13.20
CA VAL A 40 6.42 21.80 13.66
C VAL A 40 7.27 20.99 12.68
N HIS A 41 6.84 19.77 12.37
CA HIS A 41 7.52 18.92 11.39
C HIS A 41 7.60 19.58 10.00
N ILE A 42 6.54 20.23 9.55
CA ILE A 42 6.52 20.95 8.28
C ILE A 42 7.47 22.15 8.27
N GLY A 43 7.57 22.87 9.38
CA GLY A 43 8.56 23.94 9.55
C GLY A 43 10.01 23.41 9.44
N GLU A 44 10.30 22.27 10.07
CA GLU A 44 11.61 21.60 9.95
C GLU A 44 11.92 21.18 8.50
N LEU A 45 10.93 20.57 7.81
CA LEU A 45 11.08 20.17 6.40
C LEU A 45 11.38 21.40 5.51
N SER A 46 10.66 22.49 5.73
CA SER A 46 10.82 23.72 4.95
C SER A 46 12.20 24.33 5.15
N ALA A 47 12.68 24.36 6.40
CA ALA A 47 13.97 24.95 6.73
C ALA A 47 15.16 24.09 6.26
N ARG A 48 15.07 22.76 6.44
CA ARG A 48 16.19 21.84 6.15
C ARG A 48 16.17 21.29 4.74
N ARG A 49 15.04 21.37 4.05
CA ARG A 49 14.83 20.72 2.75
C ARG A 49 15.16 19.21 2.79
N GLU A 50 14.87 18.58 3.92
CA GLU A 50 15.08 17.17 4.16
C GLU A 50 14.04 16.65 5.15
N ASN A 51 13.51 15.46 4.91
CA ASN A 51 12.64 14.74 5.83
C ASN A 51 13.49 13.77 6.69
N ALA A 52 14.31 14.30 7.57
CA ALA A 52 15.25 13.51 8.39
C ALA A 52 14.54 12.43 9.24
N ARG A 53 13.27 12.66 9.63
CA ARG A 53 12.48 11.72 10.44
C ARG A 53 12.00 10.50 9.64
N TYR A 54 11.57 10.68 8.39
CA TYR A 54 10.90 9.63 7.63
C TYR A 54 11.62 9.19 6.35
N LEU A 55 12.50 10.04 5.81
CA LEU A 55 13.26 9.78 4.57
C LEU A 55 14.65 10.46 4.65
N PRO A 56 15.49 10.05 5.62
CA PRO A 56 16.80 10.67 5.80
C PRO A 56 17.71 10.51 4.58
N GLY A 57 18.53 11.54 4.32
CA GLY A 57 19.49 11.59 3.23
C GLY A 57 18.91 11.95 1.86
N VAL A 58 17.62 12.30 1.78
CA VAL A 58 16.98 12.72 0.54
C VAL A 58 16.64 14.21 0.58
N ARG A 59 17.30 15.00 -0.27
CA ARG A 59 17.00 16.44 -0.41
C ARG A 59 15.67 16.65 -1.13
N ILE A 60 14.79 17.46 -0.55
CA ILE A 60 13.55 17.95 -1.19
C ILE A 60 13.93 19.13 -2.08
N PRO A 61 13.63 19.09 -3.41
CA PRO A 61 13.92 20.20 -4.30
C PRO A 61 13.34 21.53 -3.83
N ASP A 62 14.05 22.63 -4.08
CA ASP A 62 13.61 23.97 -3.65
C ASP A 62 12.31 24.41 -4.35
N SER A 63 12.01 23.84 -5.52
CA SER A 63 10.76 24.05 -6.28
C SER A 63 9.52 23.42 -5.63
N VAL A 64 9.67 22.53 -4.62
CA VAL A 64 8.53 21.95 -3.88
C VAL A 64 8.03 22.97 -2.86
N GLY A 65 6.77 23.39 -3.01
CA GLY A 65 6.07 24.14 -1.95
C GLY A 65 5.83 23.23 -0.75
N ILE A 66 6.00 23.73 0.46
CA ILE A 66 5.78 22.96 1.70
C ILE A 66 4.86 23.77 2.60
N THR A 67 3.73 23.18 3.01
CA THR A 67 2.73 23.88 3.83
C THR A 67 2.07 22.96 4.86
N ALA A 68 1.65 23.53 5.99
CA ALA A 68 0.80 22.90 6.98
C ALA A 68 -0.71 23.22 6.79
N SER A 69 -1.04 24.18 5.91
CA SER A 69 -2.44 24.49 5.57
C SER A 69 -2.96 23.53 4.51
N LEU A 70 -4.05 22.83 4.84
CA LEU A 70 -4.72 21.96 3.88
C LEU A 70 -5.40 22.77 2.78
N GLU A 71 -5.95 23.91 3.16
CA GLU A 71 -6.62 24.86 2.28
C GLU A 71 -5.68 25.39 1.19
N GLU A 72 -4.47 25.80 1.58
CA GLU A 72 -3.42 26.21 0.64
C GLU A 72 -3.00 25.07 -0.28
N ALA A 73 -2.85 23.87 0.26
CA ALA A 73 -2.46 22.71 -0.53
C ALA A 73 -3.52 22.35 -1.57
N VAL A 74 -4.80 22.37 -1.21
CA VAL A 74 -5.90 22.09 -2.15
C VAL A 74 -6.02 23.19 -3.21
N ALA A 75 -5.93 24.45 -2.81
CA ALA A 75 -6.01 25.58 -3.76
C ALA A 75 -4.81 25.64 -4.73
N ALA A 76 -3.67 25.00 -4.38
CA ALA A 76 -2.45 25.04 -5.20
C ALA A 76 -2.51 24.12 -6.43
N ALA A 77 -3.42 23.12 -6.47
CA ALA A 77 -3.40 22.11 -7.52
C ALA A 77 -4.76 21.42 -7.71
N ASP A 78 -5.07 21.05 -8.96
CA ASP A 78 -6.29 20.31 -9.30
C ASP A 78 -6.11 18.79 -9.11
N ARG A 79 -4.89 18.31 -8.95
CA ARG A 79 -4.58 16.89 -8.73
C ARG A 79 -4.02 16.68 -7.34
N LEU A 80 -4.76 15.90 -6.55
CA LEU A 80 -4.47 15.66 -5.14
C LEU A 80 -4.00 14.21 -4.96
N VAL A 81 -2.82 14.01 -4.39
CA VAL A 81 -2.27 12.68 -4.08
C VAL A 81 -2.32 12.45 -2.59
N VAL A 82 -3.18 11.54 -2.14
CA VAL A 82 -3.33 11.19 -0.72
C VAL A 82 -2.27 10.15 -0.34
N ALA A 83 -1.38 10.51 0.57
CA ALA A 83 -0.26 9.68 1.04
C ALA A 83 -0.11 9.72 2.58
N VAL A 84 -1.22 9.82 3.30
CA VAL A 84 -1.27 9.74 4.77
C VAL A 84 -1.35 8.27 5.22
N PRO A 85 -1.04 7.94 6.50
CA PRO A 85 -1.34 6.62 7.05
C PRO A 85 -2.82 6.26 6.91
N SER A 86 -3.14 4.96 6.74
CA SER A 86 -4.51 4.47 6.51
C SER A 86 -5.52 4.94 7.56
N GLN A 87 -5.11 4.99 8.85
CA GLN A 87 -5.94 5.49 9.94
C GLN A 87 -6.31 6.98 9.84
N GLY A 88 -5.59 7.73 9.02
CA GLY A 88 -5.82 9.17 8.81
C GLY A 88 -6.72 9.51 7.61
N VAL A 89 -7.02 8.53 6.75
CA VAL A 89 -7.73 8.79 5.47
C VAL A 89 -9.14 9.29 5.69
N ARG A 90 -9.91 8.68 6.59
CA ARG A 90 -11.29 9.11 6.91
C ARG A 90 -11.34 10.56 7.37
N ALA A 91 -10.49 10.93 8.31
CA ALA A 91 -10.44 12.30 8.84
C ALA A 91 -9.97 13.30 7.77
N LEU A 92 -9.01 12.91 6.93
CA LEU A 92 -8.57 13.74 5.82
C LEU A 92 -9.68 13.92 4.77
N ALA A 93 -10.39 12.86 4.40
CA ALA A 93 -11.49 12.90 3.45
C ALA A 93 -12.60 13.86 3.90
N ALA A 94 -12.97 13.83 5.18
CA ALA A 94 -13.94 14.76 5.75
C ALA A 94 -13.47 16.22 5.67
N ARG A 95 -12.18 16.49 5.90
CA ARG A 95 -11.59 17.83 5.76
C ARG A 95 -11.47 18.29 4.31
N LEU A 96 -11.28 17.37 3.38
CA LEU A 96 -11.20 17.67 1.94
C LEU A 96 -12.57 18.01 1.35
N SER A 97 -13.65 17.41 1.87
CA SER A 97 -14.99 17.53 1.31
C SER A 97 -15.45 18.97 1.03
N PRO A 98 -15.27 19.95 1.95
CA PRO A 98 -15.64 21.35 1.68
C PRO A 98 -14.65 22.10 0.77
N LEU A 99 -13.46 21.55 0.50
CA LEU A 99 -12.39 22.22 -0.25
C LEU A 99 -12.31 21.75 -1.69
N VAL A 100 -12.77 20.51 -1.97
CA VAL A 100 -12.66 19.88 -3.29
C VAL A 100 -13.81 20.29 -4.18
N GLY A 101 -13.50 20.89 -5.32
CA GLY A 101 -14.46 21.28 -6.36
C GLY A 101 -14.42 20.34 -7.58
N PRO A 102 -15.25 20.62 -8.62
CA PRO A 102 -15.38 19.78 -9.81
C PRO A 102 -14.11 19.68 -10.66
N GLN A 103 -13.15 20.60 -10.48
CA GLN A 103 -11.86 20.59 -11.17
C GLN A 103 -10.88 19.57 -10.61
N HIS A 104 -11.11 19.08 -9.38
CA HIS A 104 -10.18 18.21 -8.69
C HIS A 104 -10.35 16.75 -9.09
N ALA A 105 -9.21 16.03 -9.12
CA ALA A 105 -9.16 14.58 -9.12
C ALA A 105 -8.19 14.08 -8.04
N VAL A 106 -8.48 12.91 -7.47
CA VAL A 106 -7.77 12.35 -6.32
C VAL A 106 -7.09 11.05 -6.71
N LEU A 107 -5.81 10.91 -6.34
CA LEU A 107 -5.06 9.65 -6.35
C LEU A 107 -4.82 9.19 -4.92
N SER A 108 -5.38 8.07 -4.53
CA SER A 108 -5.02 7.41 -3.26
C SER A 108 -3.72 6.63 -3.44
N ALA A 109 -2.65 7.11 -2.83
CA ALA A 109 -1.37 6.41 -2.74
C ALA A 109 -1.16 5.77 -1.35
N THR A 110 -2.21 5.73 -0.53
CA THR A 110 -2.23 5.10 0.79
C THR A 110 -2.55 3.63 0.66
N LYS A 111 -1.70 2.78 1.21
CA LYS A 111 -1.94 1.34 1.32
C LYS A 111 -2.52 1.01 2.69
N GLY A 112 -3.61 0.25 2.71
CA GLY A 112 -4.23 -0.18 3.96
C GLY A 112 -5.74 -0.40 3.83
N ILE A 113 -6.30 -0.93 4.91
CA ILE A 113 -7.72 -1.14 5.11
C ILE A 113 -8.04 -0.56 6.50
N GLU A 114 -9.13 0.15 6.64
CA GLU A 114 -9.52 0.68 7.95
C GLU A 114 -9.91 -0.48 8.88
N ALA A 115 -9.28 -0.56 10.04
CA ALA A 115 -9.47 -1.69 10.95
C ALA A 115 -10.90 -1.79 11.50
N GLU A 116 -11.56 -0.65 11.72
CA GLU A 116 -12.89 -0.57 12.34
C GLU A 116 -14.01 -0.98 11.37
N SER A 117 -14.01 -0.49 10.16
CA SER A 117 -15.05 -0.73 9.16
C SER A 117 -14.70 -1.80 8.14
N ALA A 118 -13.42 -2.19 8.06
CA ALA A 118 -12.83 -2.98 6.98
C ALA A 118 -12.95 -2.31 5.59
N SER A 119 -13.17 -1.00 5.54
CA SER A 119 -13.28 -0.25 4.29
C SER A 119 -11.91 -0.04 3.64
N ARG A 120 -11.88 -0.14 2.32
CA ARG A 120 -10.73 0.26 1.49
C ARG A 120 -10.56 1.77 1.50
N MET A 121 -9.39 2.27 1.19
CA MET A 121 -9.10 3.71 1.19
C MET A 121 -9.95 4.46 0.16
N SER A 122 -10.18 3.87 -1.01
CA SER A 122 -11.07 4.44 -2.03
C SER A 122 -12.51 4.58 -1.56
N GLU A 123 -13.02 3.64 -0.78
CA GLU A 123 -14.39 3.71 -0.21
C GLU A 123 -14.50 4.85 0.80
N LEU A 124 -13.49 5.02 1.66
CA LEU A 124 -13.45 6.13 2.62
C LEU A 124 -13.42 7.50 1.91
N LEU A 125 -12.64 7.60 0.84
CA LEU A 125 -12.59 8.82 0.03
C LEU A 125 -13.91 9.07 -0.72
N ARG A 126 -14.48 8.07 -1.38
CA ARG A 126 -15.76 8.18 -2.11
C ARG A 126 -16.93 8.54 -1.20
N ALA A 127 -16.92 8.09 0.06
CA ALA A 127 -17.96 8.44 1.03
C ALA A 127 -18.06 9.96 1.30
N GLN A 128 -16.97 10.71 1.13
CA GLN A 128 -16.90 12.15 1.34
C GLN A 128 -16.76 12.95 0.03
N LEU A 129 -16.20 12.33 -1.01
CA LEU A 129 -15.83 12.92 -2.29
C LEU A 129 -16.54 12.20 -3.45
N SER A 130 -17.85 12.00 -3.34
CA SER A 130 -18.65 11.11 -4.22
C SER A 130 -18.61 11.48 -5.71
N ARG A 131 -18.37 12.75 -6.04
CA ARG A 131 -18.34 13.26 -7.42
C ARG A 131 -16.92 13.49 -7.95
N THR A 132 -15.90 13.27 -7.12
CA THR A 132 -14.50 13.52 -7.49
C THR A 132 -13.93 12.31 -8.22
N PRO A 133 -13.34 12.48 -9.41
CA PRO A 133 -12.60 11.43 -10.08
C PRO A 133 -11.53 10.83 -9.16
N LEU A 134 -11.50 9.49 -9.05
CA LEU A 134 -10.64 8.81 -8.09
C LEU A 134 -9.88 7.68 -8.76
N ALA A 135 -8.58 7.64 -8.50
CA ALA A 135 -7.71 6.51 -8.78
C ALA A 135 -6.97 6.06 -7.52
N VAL A 136 -6.40 4.87 -7.57
CA VAL A 136 -5.56 4.30 -6.52
C VAL A 136 -4.20 3.93 -7.09
N LEU A 137 -3.13 4.01 -6.27
CA LEU A 137 -1.77 3.65 -6.64
C LEU A 137 -1.23 2.58 -5.70
N SER A 138 -0.75 1.47 -6.25
CA SER A 138 -0.09 0.40 -5.51
C SER A 138 0.95 -0.31 -6.38
N GLY A 139 1.88 -1.05 -5.75
CA GLY A 139 2.95 -1.77 -6.44
C GLY A 139 4.22 -1.80 -5.59
N PRO A 140 5.33 -2.37 -6.07
CA PRO A 140 6.59 -2.43 -5.35
C PRO A 140 7.21 -1.03 -5.18
N ASN A 141 6.77 -0.32 -4.13
CA ASN A 141 7.09 1.08 -3.92
C ASN A 141 7.92 1.28 -2.63
N ILE A 142 9.19 0.90 -2.68
CA ILE A 142 10.14 1.17 -1.60
C ILE A 142 10.60 2.62 -1.70
N ALA A 143 10.09 3.45 -0.79
CA ALA A 143 10.23 4.90 -0.84
C ALA A 143 11.68 5.37 -1.00
N ARG A 144 12.61 4.78 -0.25
CA ARG A 144 14.03 5.15 -0.27
C ARG A 144 14.71 4.87 -1.62
N GLU A 145 14.40 3.73 -2.22
CA GLU A 145 14.94 3.34 -3.52
C GLU A 145 14.46 4.28 -4.62
N ILE A 146 13.14 4.53 -4.65
CA ILE A 146 12.52 5.42 -5.64
C ILE A 146 13.04 6.87 -5.49
N ALA A 147 13.16 7.37 -4.25
CA ALA A 147 13.68 8.70 -3.98
C ALA A 147 15.15 8.86 -4.42
N SER A 148 15.92 7.75 -4.39
CA SER A 148 17.30 7.70 -4.88
C SER A 148 17.40 7.58 -6.40
N GLY A 149 16.27 7.46 -7.12
CA GLY A 149 16.22 7.38 -8.58
C GLY A 149 16.37 5.96 -9.13
N LEU A 150 16.29 4.92 -8.28
CA LEU A 150 16.30 3.54 -8.76
C LEU A 150 15.02 3.22 -9.52
N PRO A 151 15.08 2.40 -10.57
CA PRO A 151 13.91 2.03 -11.36
C PRO A 151 12.87 1.29 -10.51
N ALA A 152 11.62 1.69 -10.62
CA ALA A 152 10.52 0.99 -9.96
C ALA A 152 9.25 1.02 -10.82
N PRO A 153 8.53 -0.12 -10.96
CA PRO A 153 7.22 -0.16 -11.55
C PRO A 153 6.13 0.04 -10.49
N THR A 154 4.98 0.59 -10.93
CA THR A 154 3.79 0.71 -10.09
C THR A 154 2.52 0.56 -10.92
N VAL A 155 1.36 0.50 -10.27
CA VAL A 155 0.04 0.43 -10.90
C VAL A 155 -0.81 1.60 -10.43
N VAL A 156 -1.47 2.25 -11.37
CA VAL A 156 -2.61 3.14 -11.10
C VAL A 156 -3.87 2.43 -11.56
N ALA A 157 -4.87 2.33 -10.67
CA ALA A 157 -6.17 1.75 -11.01
C ALA A 157 -7.30 2.74 -10.80
N SER A 158 -8.27 2.72 -11.73
CA SER A 158 -9.51 3.49 -11.65
C SER A 158 -10.59 2.77 -12.42
N ASP A 159 -11.85 2.92 -11.99
CA ASP A 159 -13.02 2.46 -12.74
C ASP A 159 -13.21 3.27 -14.03
N ASP A 160 -12.65 4.49 -14.08
CA ASP A 160 -12.60 5.36 -15.26
C ASP A 160 -11.22 5.25 -15.94
N PRO A 161 -11.14 4.72 -17.18
CA PRO A 161 -9.89 4.58 -17.91
C PRO A 161 -9.16 5.91 -18.19
N GLU A 162 -9.89 7.02 -18.34
CA GLU A 162 -9.29 8.33 -18.58
C GLU A 162 -8.64 8.88 -17.31
N VAL A 163 -9.28 8.67 -16.16
CA VAL A 163 -8.69 9.01 -14.85
C VAL A 163 -7.42 8.19 -14.60
N ALA A 164 -7.47 6.89 -14.90
CA ALA A 164 -6.29 6.02 -14.81
C ALA A 164 -5.15 6.50 -15.73
N ARG A 165 -5.48 6.90 -16.96
CA ARG A 165 -4.50 7.43 -17.93
C ARG A 165 -3.92 8.76 -17.46
N GLU A 166 -4.74 9.65 -16.99
CA GLU A 166 -4.31 10.95 -16.48
C GLU A 166 -3.31 10.81 -15.32
N PHE A 167 -3.61 9.97 -14.32
CA PHE A 167 -2.70 9.74 -13.20
C PHE A 167 -1.47 8.93 -13.60
N GLN A 168 -1.57 8.01 -14.56
CA GLN A 168 -0.40 7.34 -15.13
C GLN A 168 0.59 8.37 -15.70
N GLU A 169 0.11 9.32 -16.50
CA GLU A 169 0.93 10.36 -17.09
C GLU A 169 1.46 11.38 -16.07
N LEU A 170 0.64 11.68 -15.02
CA LEU A 170 1.02 12.60 -13.96
C LEU A 170 2.18 12.06 -13.14
N VAL A 171 2.07 10.81 -12.65
CA VAL A 171 3.04 10.24 -11.70
C VAL A 171 4.18 9.50 -12.40
N GLY A 172 4.04 9.15 -13.69
CA GLY A 172 5.07 8.50 -14.47
C GLY A 172 6.30 9.38 -14.68
N THR A 173 7.48 8.77 -14.51
CA THR A 173 8.78 9.39 -14.78
C THR A 173 9.68 8.40 -15.53
N SER A 174 10.88 8.81 -15.94
CA SER A 174 11.84 7.92 -16.61
C SER A 174 12.27 6.73 -15.75
N ALA A 175 12.25 6.86 -14.41
CA ALA A 175 12.62 5.82 -13.47
C ALA A 175 11.40 5.20 -12.75
N PHE A 176 10.23 5.83 -12.79
CA PHE A 176 9.02 5.35 -12.13
C PHE A 176 7.95 5.00 -13.18
N ARG A 177 7.94 3.72 -13.59
CA ARG A 177 7.07 3.23 -14.66
C ARG A 177 5.70 2.87 -14.14
N VAL A 178 4.66 3.50 -14.68
CA VAL A 178 3.28 3.31 -14.23
C VAL A 178 2.51 2.47 -15.25
N TYR A 179 1.85 1.43 -14.76
CA TYR A 179 0.89 0.61 -15.51
C TYR A 179 -0.53 0.95 -15.06
N ARG A 180 -1.52 0.74 -15.94
CA ARG A 180 -2.93 0.96 -15.63
C ARG A 180 -3.63 -0.36 -15.33
N ASN A 181 -4.65 -0.29 -14.49
CA ASN A 181 -5.55 -1.40 -14.20
C ASN A 181 -6.97 -0.85 -13.98
N ALA A 182 -8.00 -1.63 -14.33
CA ALA A 182 -9.40 -1.27 -14.04
C ALA A 182 -9.88 -1.84 -12.69
N ASP A 183 -9.13 -2.80 -12.11
CA ASP A 183 -9.50 -3.47 -10.87
C ASP A 183 -9.01 -2.68 -9.64
N VAL A 184 -9.78 -1.68 -9.23
CA VAL A 184 -9.50 -0.89 -8.01
C VAL A 184 -9.52 -1.77 -6.77
N VAL A 185 -10.47 -2.72 -6.69
CA VAL A 185 -10.64 -3.61 -5.54
C VAL A 185 -9.40 -4.47 -5.34
N GLY A 186 -8.96 -5.16 -6.39
CA GLY A 186 -7.80 -6.03 -6.33
C GLY A 186 -6.51 -5.29 -6.04
N VAL A 187 -6.29 -4.12 -6.65
CA VAL A 187 -5.08 -3.31 -6.44
C VAL A 187 -4.98 -2.83 -4.99
N GLU A 188 -6.09 -2.40 -4.37
CA GLU A 188 -6.09 -1.97 -2.97
C GLU A 188 -5.94 -3.14 -1.99
N LEU A 189 -6.71 -4.23 -2.18
CA LEU A 189 -6.64 -5.39 -1.30
C LEU A 189 -5.27 -6.07 -1.36
N ALA A 190 -4.72 -6.25 -2.54
CA ALA A 190 -3.37 -6.80 -2.70
C ALA A 190 -2.32 -5.95 -1.98
N GLY A 191 -2.32 -4.63 -2.22
CA GLY A 191 -1.37 -3.70 -1.62
C GLY A 191 -1.50 -3.56 -0.10
N ALA A 192 -2.69 -3.79 0.47
CA ALA A 192 -2.91 -3.76 1.90
C ALA A 192 -2.56 -5.11 2.57
N LEU A 193 -3.13 -6.21 2.08
CA LEU A 193 -3.02 -7.53 2.70
C LEU A 193 -1.62 -8.12 2.64
N LYS A 194 -0.81 -7.77 1.61
CA LYS A 194 0.60 -8.18 1.55
C LYS A 194 1.39 -7.81 2.81
N ASN A 195 0.99 -6.76 3.53
CA ASN A 195 1.67 -6.32 4.75
C ASN A 195 1.53 -7.33 5.90
N VAL A 196 0.42 -8.08 5.95
CA VAL A 196 0.22 -9.20 6.87
C VAL A 196 1.19 -10.32 6.55
N ILE A 197 1.33 -10.66 5.26
CA ILE A 197 2.25 -11.70 4.83
C ILE A 197 3.72 -11.27 5.07
N ALA A 198 4.03 -9.99 4.86
CA ALA A 198 5.37 -9.47 5.14
C ALA A 198 5.76 -9.55 6.63
N LEU A 199 4.79 -9.39 7.57
CA LEU A 199 5.02 -9.65 9.00
C LEU A 199 5.43 -11.11 9.23
N GLY A 200 4.66 -12.07 8.71
CA GLY A 200 4.99 -13.50 8.86
C GLY A 200 6.30 -13.88 8.18
N ALA A 201 6.61 -13.33 7.00
CA ALA A 201 7.89 -13.53 6.32
C ALA A 201 9.08 -13.03 7.18
N GLY A 202 8.91 -11.89 7.87
CA GLY A 202 9.87 -11.39 8.84
C GLY A 202 10.03 -12.30 10.04
N ALA A 203 8.93 -12.89 10.54
CA ALA A 203 9.00 -13.87 11.63
C ALA A 203 9.78 -15.12 11.23
N ILE A 204 9.60 -15.60 10.01
CA ILE A 204 10.39 -16.73 9.44
C ILE A 204 11.88 -16.39 9.40
N ASP A 205 12.23 -15.17 8.98
CA ASP A 205 13.64 -14.70 9.00
C ASP A 205 14.19 -14.67 10.43
N GLY A 206 13.44 -14.10 11.38
CA GLY A 206 13.85 -14.02 12.78
C GLY A 206 14.02 -15.39 13.47
N MET A 207 13.23 -16.37 13.07
CA MET A 207 13.33 -17.76 13.51
C MET A 207 14.40 -18.58 12.76
N ARG A 208 15.00 -18.04 11.71
CA ARG A 208 16.00 -18.70 10.84
C ARG A 208 15.50 -20.01 10.22
N LEU A 209 14.27 -20.03 9.72
CA LEU A 209 13.66 -21.23 9.14
C LEU A 209 14.09 -21.50 7.69
N GLY A 210 14.85 -20.59 7.09
CA GLY A 210 15.43 -20.73 5.76
C GLY A 210 14.51 -20.30 4.61
N ASP A 211 15.08 -20.31 3.40
CA ASP A 211 14.45 -19.74 2.21
C ASP A 211 13.25 -20.56 1.70
N ASN A 212 13.30 -21.89 1.82
CA ASN A 212 12.19 -22.76 1.41
C ASN A 212 10.93 -22.49 2.23
N ALA A 213 11.05 -22.33 3.56
CA ALA A 213 9.92 -21.98 4.42
C ALA A 213 9.37 -20.60 4.07
N LYS A 214 10.25 -19.63 3.82
CA LYS A 214 9.86 -18.26 3.43
C LYS A 214 9.17 -18.24 2.07
N ALA A 215 9.70 -18.94 1.08
CA ALA A 215 9.10 -19.02 -0.26
C ALA A 215 7.73 -19.69 -0.21
N GLY A 216 7.59 -20.82 0.47
CA GLY A 216 6.32 -21.52 0.68
C GLY A 216 5.29 -20.63 1.38
N PHE A 217 5.70 -19.94 2.44
CA PHE A 217 4.83 -19.02 3.19
C PHE A 217 4.33 -17.85 2.31
N ILE A 218 5.21 -17.21 1.52
CA ILE A 218 4.84 -16.12 0.61
C ILE A 218 3.87 -16.62 -0.46
N THR A 219 4.12 -17.79 -1.05
CA THR A 219 3.24 -18.39 -2.07
C THR A 219 1.85 -18.68 -1.50
N ARG A 220 1.79 -19.31 -0.32
CA ARG A 220 0.50 -19.60 0.35
C ARG A 220 -0.20 -18.33 0.80
N GLY A 221 0.55 -17.34 1.28
CA GLY A 221 0.02 -16.02 1.62
C GLY A 221 -0.58 -15.29 0.42
N LEU A 222 0.08 -15.35 -0.75
CA LEU A 222 -0.48 -14.80 -1.98
C LEU A 222 -1.80 -15.48 -2.36
N ALA A 223 -1.87 -16.80 -2.28
CA ALA A 223 -3.09 -17.57 -2.57
C ALA A 223 -4.23 -17.19 -1.59
N GLU A 224 -3.90 -16.96 -0.33
CA GLU A 224 -4.86 -16.56 0.70
C GLU A 224 -5.44 -15.15 0.43
N ILE A 225 -4.59 -14.17 0.15
CA ILE A 225 -5.05 -12.81 -0.14
C ILE A 225 -5.79 -12.73 -1.49
N ALA A 226 -5.40 -13.54 -2.48
CA ALA A 226 -6.11 -13.64 -3.76
C ALA A 226 -7.52 -14.23 -3.57
N ARG A 227 -7.66 -15.25 -2.74
CA ARG A 227 -8.96 -15.87 -2.40
C ARG A 227 -9.92 -14.85 -1.79
N LEU A 228 -9.44 -14.10 -0.80
CA LEU A 228 -10.25 -13.03 -0.20
C LEU A 228 -10.60 -11.94 -1.23
N GLY A 229 -9.62 -11.54 -2.04
CA GLY A 229 -9.84 -10.51 -3.04
C GLY A 229 -10.89 -10.91 -4.09
N VAL A 230 -10.84 -12.16 -4.59
CA VAL A 230 -11.83 -12.68 -5.53
C VAL A 230 -13.22 -12.72 -4.89
N ALA A 231 -13.33 -13.16 -3.65
CA ALA A 231 -14.60 -13.14 -2.91
C ALA A 231 -15.14 -11.70 -2.72
N ALA A 232 -14.26 -10.70 -2.66
CA ALA A 232 -14.62 -9.29 -2.63
C ALA A 232 -14.85 -8.66 -4.03
N GLY A 233 -14.84 -9.45 -5.11
CA GLY A 233 -15.10 -9.01 -6.47
C GLY A 233 -13.87 -8.56 -7.28
N ALA A 234 -12.67 -8.82 -6.80
CA ALA A 234 -11.43 -8.48 -7.53
C ALA A 234 -11.12 -9.47 -8.66
N ASN A 235 -10.40 -8.99 -9.65
CA ASN A 235 -9.84 -9.84 -10.69
C ASN A 235 -8.66 -10.67 -10.13
N PRO A 236 -8.70 -12.01 -10.19
CA PRO A 236 -7.63 -12.86 -9.70
C PRO A 236 -6.25 -12.59 -10.32
N LEU A 237 -6.18 -12.18 -11.59
CA LEU A 237 -4.93 -11.85 -12.27
C LEU A 237 -4.24 -10.61 -11.68
N THR A 238 -4.96 -9.73 -11.00
CA THR A 238 -4.38 -8.57 -10.31
C THR A 238 -3.39 -9.00 -9.22
N PHE A 239 -3.65 -10.15 -8.56
CA PHE A 239 -2.77 -10.68 -7.51
C PHE A 239 -1.47 -11.27 -8.06
N ALA A 240 -1.46 -11.76 -9.29
CA ALA A 240 -0.23 -12.18 -9.99
C ALA A 240 0.60 -11.00 -10.54
N GLY A 241 0.02 -9.79 -10.56
CA GLY A 241 0.63 -8.58 -11.09
C GLY A 241 1.50 -7.82 -10.08
N LEU A 242 1.83 -6.56 -10.47
CA LEU A 242 2.70 -5.67 -9.69
C LEU A 242 2.12 -5.30 -8.32
N ALA A 243 0.81 -5.04 -8.22
CA ALA A 243 0.16 -4.68 -6.97
C ALA A 243 0.04 -5.87 -5.99
N GLY A 244 0.01 -7.10 -6.50
CA GLY A 244 -0.03 -8.34 -5.72
C GLY A 244 1.37 -8.93 -5.52
N PHE A 245 1.74 -9.88 -6.37
CA PHE A 245 3.00 -10.64 -6.26
C PHE A 245 4.22 -9.72 -6.22
N GLY A 246 4.29 -8.73 -7.13
CA GLY A 246 5.45 -7.82 -7.19
C GLY A 246 5.67 -7.05 -5.88
N ASP A 247 4.62 -6.45 -5.32
CA ASP A 247 4.71 -5.69 -4.07
C ASP A 247 4.92 -6.61 -2.84
N LEU A 248 4.34 -7.81 -2.87
CA LEU A 248 4.54 -8.80 -1.81
C LEU A 248 6.00 -9.24 -1.74
N VAL A 249 6.60 -9.63 -2.87
CA VAL A 249 8.01 -10.05 -2.95
C VAL A 249 8.92 -8.91 -2.52
N ALA A 250 8.76 -7.71 -3.10
CA ALA A 250 9.56 -6.55 -2.72
C ALA A 250 9.49 -6.27 -1.21
N THR A 251 8.31 -6.38 -0.60
CA THR A 251 8.12 -6.09 0.83
C THR A 251 8.65 -7.20 1.73
N ALA A 252 8.51 -8.47 1.35
CA ALA A 252 8.94 -9.61 2.14
C ALA A 252 10.46 -9.79 2.18
N PHE A 253 11.17 -9.31 1.14
CA PHE A 253 12.64 -9.43 1.06
C PHE A 253 13.39 -8.15 1.39
N SER A 254 12.77 -6.99 1.26
CA SER A 254 13.45 -5.72 1.51
C SER A 254 13.82 -5.52 2.98
N GLN A 255 15.06 -5.15 3.22
CA GLN A 255 15.54 -4.70 4.54
C GLN A 255 14.90 -3.36 4.99
N HIS A 256 14.33 -2.61 4.05
CA HIS A 256 13.61 -1.36 4.32
C HIS A 256 12.14 -1.58 4.64
N SER A 257 11.66 -2.83 4.63
CA SER A 257 10.27 -3.16 4.96
C SER A 257 10.03 -3.14 6.47
N ARG A 258 9.28 -2.16 6.94
CA ARG A 258 8.88 -2.05 8.34
C ARG A 258 8.08 -3.27 8.83
N ASN A 259 7.21 -3.82 7.98
CA ASN A 259 6.43 -5.01 8.32
C ASN A 259 7.34 -6.24 8.48
N ARG A 260 8.28 -6.47 7.54
CA ARG A 260 9.25 -7.56 7.65
C ARG A 260 10.10 -7.40 8.92
N THR A 261 10.67 -6.20 9.15
CA THR A 261 11.47 -5.92 10.35
C THR A 261 10.66 -6.12 11.65
N ALA A 262 9.39 -5.71 11.65
CA ALA A 262 8.52 -5.92 12.80
C ALA A 262 8.33 -7.43 13.10
N GLY A 263 8.06 -8.25 12.09
CA GLY A 263 7.96 -9.69 12.23
C GLY A 263 9.24 -10.34 12.74
N GLU A 264 10.40 -9.91 12.23
CA GLU A 264 11.71 -10.38 12.67
C GLU A 264 11.96 -10.06 14.16
N LEU A 265 11.67 -8.84 14.61
CA LEU A 265 11.82 -8.44 16.01
C LEU A 265 10.84 -9.17 16.94
N LEU A 266 9.59 -9.40 16.51
CA LEU A 266 8.62 -10.19 17.26
C LEU A 266 9.10 -11.63 17.45
N ALA A 267 9.69 -12.24 16.40
CA ALA A 267 10.24 -13.59 16.48
C ALA A 267 11.47 -13.69 17.41
N GLN A 268 12.16 -12.59 17.65
CA GLN A 268 13.24 -12.45 18.62
C GLN A 268 12.73 -12.22 20.05
N GLY A 269 11.40 -12.27 20.30
CA GLY A 269 10.77 -12.10 21.61
C GLY A 269 10.53 -10.66 22.03
N ARG A 270 10.64 -9.69 21.10
CA ARG A 270 10.27 -8.29 21.40
C ARG A 270 8.76 -8.13 21.48
N SER A 271 8.29 -7.31 22.41
CA SER A 271 6.88 -6.92 22.46
C SER A 271 6.51 -5.98 21.30
N LEU A 272 5.21 -5.88 20.97
CA LEU A 272 4.72 -4.89 19.97
C LEU A 272 5.13 -3.45 20.33
N GLU A 273 5.16 -3.12 21.61
CA GLU A 273 5.58 -1.80 22.09
C GLU A 273 7.08 -1.55 21.82
N ASP A 274 7.92 -2.57 22.06
CA ASP A 274 9.35 -2.50 21.74
C ASP A 274 9.61 -2.37 20.25
N VAL A 275 8.86 -3.13 19.44
CA VAL A 275 8.90 -3.05 17.97
C VAL A 275 8.55 -1.63 17.50
N ARG A 276 7.46 -1.06 18.04
CA ARG A 276 7.04 0.31 17.72
C ARG A 276 8.12 1.33 18.05
N ARG A 277 8.74 1.21 19.23
CA ARG A 277 9.84 2.09 19.63
C ARG A 277 11.07 1.94 18.73
N SER A 278 11.43 0.70 18.41
CA SER A 278 12.57 0.39 17.52
C SER A 278 12.38 0.94 16.10
N LEU A 279 11.15 1.04 15.62
CA LEU A 279 10.80 1.63 14.32
C LEU A 279 10.56 3.15 14.39
N GLY A 280 11.01 3.83 15.46
CA GLY A 280 10.90 5.29 15.63
C GLY A 280 9.44 5.78 15.68
N GLY A 281 8.52 4.98 16.19
CA GLY A 281 7.08 5.29 16.22
C GLY A 281 6.40 5.28 14.86
N GLN A 282 7.08 4.82 13.81
CA GLN A 282 6.49 4.72 12.47
C GLN A 282 5.42 3.63 12.42
N VAL A 283 4.40 3.88 11.62
CA VAL A 283 3.26 2.95 11.47
C VAL A 283 3.70 1.66 10.79
N THR A 284 3.34 0.53 11.40
CA THR A 284 3.44 -0.80 10.83
C THR A 284 2.05 -1.20 10.35
N GLU A 285 1.76 -0.93 9.09
CA GLU A 285 0.42 -1.11 8.49
C GLU A 285 -0.12 -2.54 8.64
N GLY A 286 0.77 -3.54 8.61
CA GLY A 286 0.40 -4.95 8.75
C GLY A 286 -0.34 -5.28 10.03
N VAL A 287 -0.04 -4.60 11.14
CA VAL A 287 -0.72 -4.84 12.44
C VAL A 287 -2.22 -4.48 12.36
N GLY A 288 -2.52 -3.27 11.89
CA GLY A 288 -3.91 -2.85 11.68
C GLY A 288 -4.61 -3.64 10.57
N THR A 289 -3.88 -3.93 9.49
CA THR A 289 -4.41 -4.72 8.37
C THR A 289 -4.77 -6.15 8.78
N THR A 290 -4.06 -6.75 9.75
CA THR A 290 -4.42 -8.09 10.27
C THR A 290 -5.82 -8.11 10.89
N VAL A 291 -6.18 -7.05 11.63
CA VAL A 291 -7.54 -6.91 12.20
C VAL A 291 -8.59 -6.78 11.08
N ALA A 292 -8.32 -5.93 10.10
CA ALA A 292 -9.22 -5.73 8.96
C ALA A 292 -9.36 -7.00 8.09
N ALA A 293 -8.26 -7.73 7.84
CA ALA A 293 -8.25 -8.98 7.09
C ALA A 293 -9.16 -10.04 7.73
N ARG A 294 -9.08 -10.21 9.06
CA ARG A 294 -9.94 -11.11 9.81
C ARG A 294 -11.42 -10.73 9.70
N ARG A 295 -11.73 -9.44 9.73
CA ARG A 295 -13.10 -8.94 9.55
C ARG A 295 -13.64 -9.21 8.15
N LEU A 296 -12.85 -8.91 7.12
CA LEU A 296 -13.20 -9.20 5.72
C LEU A 296 -13.38 -10.71 5.49
N ALA A 297 -12.49 -11.54 6.04
CA ALA A 297 -12.59 -12.99 5.96
C ALA A 297 -13.94 -13.50 6.47
N ARG A 298 -14.40 -13.00 7.61
CA ARG A 298 -15.73 -13.33 8.17
C ARG A 298 -16.87 -12.79 7.30
N GLN A 299 -16.75 -11.56 6.80
CA GLN A 299 -17.75 -10.92 5.94
C GLN A 299 -17.98 -11.69 4.65
N PHE A 300 -16.92 -12.19 4.03
CA PHE A 300 -16.97 -12.90 2.76
C PHE A 300 -16.98 -14.44 2.90
N GLY A 301 -16.97 -14.98 4.13
CA GLY A 301 -16.96 -16.42 4.35
C GLY A 301 -15.70 -17.12 3.84
N VAL A 302 -14.54 -16.45 3.90
CA VAL A 302 -13.25 -16.96 3.37
C VAL A 302 -12.33 -17.35 4.52
N GLU A 303 -11.73 -18.53 4.44
CA GLU A 303 -10.68 -18.94 5.37
C GLU A 303 -9.35 -18.23 5.03
N MET A 304 -8.76 -17.62 6.07
CA MET A 304 -7.46 -16.95 6.00
C MET A 304 -6.54 -17.44 7.13
N PRO A 305 -6.04 -18.68 7.06
CA PRO A 305 -5.28 -19.29 8.16
C PRO A 305 -3.99 -18.52 8.52
N ILE A 306 -3.30 -17.90 7.56
CA ILE A 306 -2.10 -17.10 7.84
C ILE A 306 -2.49 -15.80 8.56
N ALA A 307 -3.56 -15.12 8.13
CA ALA A 307 -4.04 -13.92 8.78
C ALA A 307 -4.56 -14.20 10.20
N GLU A 308 -5.27 -15.33 10.41
CA GLU A 308 -5.72 -15.77 11.74
C GLU A 308 -4.52 -16.08 12.64
N ALA A 309 -3.54 -16.87 12.20
CA ALA A 309 -2.33 -17.15 12.95
C ALA A 309 -1.55 -15.89 13.31
N THR A 310 -1.45 -14.94 12.36
CA THR A 310 -0.82 -13.63 12.60
C THR A 310 -1.60 -12.84 13.65
N TYR A 311 -2.93 -12.87 13.63
CA TYR A 311 -3.77 -12.21 14.62
C TYR A 311 -3.57 -12.82 16.03
N SER A 312 -3.59 -14.14 16.14
CA SER A 312 -3.39 -14.82 17.42
C SER A 312 -2.01 -14.52 18.03
N VAL A 313 -0.97 -14.42 17.20
CA VAL A 313 0.36 -13.99 17.66
C VAL A 313 0.36 -12.54 18.14
N LEU A 314 -0.26 -11.64 17.40
CA LEU A 314 -0.22 -10.20 17.71
C LEU A 314 -1.10 -9.81 18.90
N PHE A 315 -2.25 -10.48 19.11
CA PHE A 315 -3.29 -10.00 20.00
C PHE A 315 -3.78 -11.03 21.04
N GLU A 316 -3.55 -12.35 20.81
CA GLU A 316 -4.05 -13.42 21.68
C GLU A 316 -2.91 -14.12 22.43
N GLY A 317 -1.65 -13.68 22.26
CA GLY A 317 -0.49 -14.20 23.00
C GLY A 317 -0.01 -15.57 22.53
N GLN A 318 -0.43 -16.04 21.34
CA GLN A 318 0.06 -17.28 20.78
C GLN A 318 1.56 -17.17 20.45
N GLY A 319 2.33 -18.21 20.79
CA GLY A 319 3.76 -18.26 20.43
C GLY A 319 3.96 -18.38 18.92
N ILE A 320 4.92 -17.62 18.35
CA ILE A 320 5.18 -17.65 16.90
C ILE A 320 5.53 -19.06 16.41
N ARG A 321 6.34 -19.82 17.19
CA ARG A 321 6.68 -21.21 16.85
C ARG A 321 5.45 -22.11 16.82
N GLU A 322 4.54 -21.95 17.76
CA GLU A 322 3.27 -22.67 17.83
C GLU A 322 2.39 -22.33 16.61
N ALA A 323 2.27 -21.04 16.26
CA ALA A 323 1.54 -20.61 15.08
C ALA A 323 2.08 -21.21 13.77
N VAL A 324 3.41 -21.25 13.60
CA VAL A 324 4.04 -21.90 12.45
C VAL A 324 3.78 -23.40 12.43
N THR A 325 3.90 -24.08 13.58
CA THR A 325 3.62 -25.51 13.69
C THR A 325 2.15 -25.80 13.36
N GLY A 326 1.21 -24.98 13.85
CA GLY A 326 -0.22 -25.10 13.55
C GLY A 326 -0.52 -24.94 12.07
N LEU A 327 0.14 -24.01 11.38
CA LEU A 327 -0.01 -23.84 9.92
C LEU A 327 0.50 -25.06 9.16
N MET A 328 1.61 -25.67 9.57
CA MET A 328 2.18 -26.86 8.96
C MET A 328 1.39 -28.15 9.25
N ALA A 329 0.67 -28.20 10.35
CA ALA A 329 -0.15 -29.36 10.75
C ALA A 329 -1.54 -29.38 10.10
N ARG A 330 -1.92 -28.37 9.29
CA ARG A 330 -3.19 -28.36 8.56
C ARG A 330 -3.28 -29.54 7.59
N GLU A 331 -4.54 -29.99 7.34
CA GLU A 331 -4.78 -31.05 6.35
C GLU A 331 -4.15 -30.73 5.00
N GLN A 332 -3.61 -31.75 4.37
CA GLN A 332 -3.04 -31.65 3.03
C GLN A 332 -4.17 -31.37 2.02
N THR A 333 -3.97 -30.39 1.18
CA THR A 333 -4.94 -29.98 0.14
C THR A 333 -4.22 -29.86 -1.19
N ASP A 334 -5.00 -29.87 -2.28
CA ASP A 334 -4.46 -29.58 -3.61
C ASP A 334 -3.84 -28.16 -3.65
N GLU A 335 -2.73 -28.02 -4.36
CA GLU A 335 -2.07 -26.74 -4.52
C GLU A 335 -2.98 -25.70 -5.17
N LEU A 336 -3.71 -26.10 -6.21
CA LEU A 336 -4.73 -25.31 -6.89
C LEU A 336 -6.11 -25.62 -6.30
N SER A 337 -6.49 -24.94 -5.23
CA SER A 337 -7.80 -25.07 -4.61
C SER A 337 -8.57 -23.74 -4.63
N GLY A 338 -9.89 -23.79 -4.57
CA GLY A 338 -10.76 -22.62 -4.57
C GLY A 338 -10.68 -21.80 -5.87
N PRO A 339 -10.65 -20.46 -5.82
CA PRO A 339 -10.67 -19.59 -7.00
C PRO A 339 -9.52 -19.85 -7.99
N LEU A 340 -8.35 -20.31 -7.53
CA LEU A 340 -7.24 -20.64 -8.41
C LEU A 340 -7.55 -21.88 -9.28
N ALA A 341 -8.27 -22.86 -8.76
CA ALA A 341 -8.73 -24.01 -9.54
C ALA A 341 -9.77 -23.59 -10.59
N GLU A 342 -10.60 -22.60 -10.28
CA GLU A 342 -11.59 -22.08 -11.22
C GLU A 342 -10.92 -21.30 -12.36
N ILE A 343 -9.93 -20.48 -12.06
CA ILE A 343 -9.12 -19.79 -13.07
C ILE A 343 -8.40 -20.80 -13.97
N ALA A 344 -7.78 -21.83 -13.39
CA ALA A 344 -7.10 -22.87 -14.15
C ALA A 344 -8.08 -23.59 -15.11
N ARG A 345 -9.31 -23.85 -14.67
CA ARG A 345 -10.37 -24.42 -15.53
C ARG A 345 -10.76 -23.47 -16.67
N LEU A 346 -10.96 -22.19 -16.38
CA LEU A 346 -11.33 -21.18 -17.39
C LEU A 346 -10.22 -21.00 -18.44
N LEU A 347 -8.96 -20.97 -18.04
CA LEU A 347 -7.82 -20.87 -18.94
C LEU A 347 -7.60 -22.17 -19.75
N GLY A 348 -7.89 -23.35 -19.17
CA GLY A 348 -7.82 -24.65 -19.84
C GLY A 348 -8.96 -24.90 -20.85
N SER A 349 -10.13 -24.28 -20.64
CA SER A 349 -11.28 -24.46 -21.53
C SER A 349 -11.22 -23.63 -22.82
N THR A 350 -10.34 -22.63 -22.89
CA THR A 350 -10.13 -21.82 -24.11
C THR A 350 -9.21 -22.48 -25.15
N GLY A 351 -8.61 -23.65 -24.85
CA GLY A 351 -7.69 -24.38 -25.72
C GLY A 351 -8.28 -25.54 -26.53
N SER A 352 -9.58 -25.87 -26.40
CA SER A 352 -10.20 -27.01 -27.06
C SER A 352 -11.15 -26.65 -28.22
N GLY A 353 -10.97 -25.47 -28.80
CA GLY A 353 -11.74 -24.99 -29.97
C GLY A 353 -10.84 -24.59 -31.13
N SER A 354 -10.22 -25.57 -31.79
CA SER A 354 -9.64 -25.42 -33.15
C SER A 354 -9.76 -26.71 -33.89
#